data_d0dadc3ae6ade15d784815e53f3c2f0a
#
_entry.id   d0dadc3ae6ade15d784815e53f3c2f0a
#
_cell.length_a   1.000
_cell.length_b   1.000
_cell.length_c   1.000
_cell.angle_alpha   90.00
_cell.angle_beta   90.00
_cell.angle_gamma   90.00
#
_symmetry.space_group_name_H-M   'P 1'
#
loop_
_entity.id
_entity.type
_entity.pdbx_description
1 polymer ?
#
loop_
_entity_poly.entity_id
_entity_poly.type
_entity_poly.pdbx_seq_one_letter_code
_entity_poly.pdbx_strand_id
1 'polypeptide(L)'
;MKLAYLSGCLALLMVPTAMAQDAPIPLFDFTEADAAKQWQAVNDGVMGGVSEGKFKITDAKTMEFFGTLSLANNGGFASVRSKAKKLDLEKGDTLVTKVKGDGREYTLNLYPNRSRTAFSYRATVQTKKDEWIEVRVPLDEFVATSFGRVVREAGAVKTEEVSSVGFLLGDKKAGPFKMEIEWIKVEREK
;
A
#
# COMPACT_ATOMS: atom_id res chain seq x y z
N MET A 1 0.87 -71.13 31.71
CA MET A 1 1.01 -69.70 32.06
C MET A 1 1.61 -69.00 30.85
N LYS A 2 0.82 -68.20 30.09
CA LYS A 2 1.28 -67.42 28.96
C LYS A 2 1.24 -65.94 29.39
N LEU A 3 2.41 -65.28 29.48
CA LEU A 3 2.50 -63.84 29.71
C LEU A 3 2.28 -63.10 28.41
N ALA A 4 1.28 -62.20 28.36
CA ALA A 4 1.04 -61.28 27.28
C ALA A 4 1.76 -59.97 27.57
N TYR A 5 2.70 -59.59 26.67
CA TYR A 5 3.34 -58.26 26.69
C TYR A 5 2.43 -57.26 25.98
N LEU A 6 1.89 -56.31 26.72
CA LEU A 6 1.24 -55.12 26.15
C LEU A 6 2.33 -54.10 25.74
N SER A 7 2.51 -53.93 24.44
CA SER A 7 3.38 -52.87 23.88
C SER A 7 2.55 -51.58 23.74
N GLY A 8 2.77 -50.61 24.66
CA GLY A 8 2.13 -49.31 24.63
C GLY A 8 2.87 -48.41 23.60
N CYS A 9 2.23 -48.11 22.49
CA CYS A 9 2.71 -47.14 21.53
C CYS A 9 2.40 -45.71 22.08
N LEU A 10 3.42 -45.01 22.54
CA LEU A 10 3.32 -43.61 22.95
C LEU A 10 3.34 -42.73 21.68
N ALA A 11 2.16 -42.26 21.25
CA ALA A 11 2.05 -41.34 20.13
C ALA A 11 2.45 -39.92 20.62
N LEU A 12 3.61 -39.46 20.16
CA LEU A 12 4.11 -38.10 20.40
C LEU A 12 3.27 -37.13 19.55
N LEU A 13 2.33 -36.42 20.16
CA LEU A 13 1.58 -35.36 19.52
C LEU A 13 2.51 -34.16 19.30
N MET A 14 2.97 -33.96 18.05
CA MET A 14 3.62 -32.71 17.62
C MET A 14 2.55 -31.62 17.58
N VAL A 15 2.56 -30.73 18.57
CA VAL A 15 1.80 -29.47 18.53
C VAL A 15 2.55 -28.54 17.58
N PRO A 16 1.94 -28.07 16.50
CA PRO A 16 2.58 -27.07 15.65
C PRO A 16 2.77 -25.78 16.46
N THR A 17 4.02 -25.36 16.64
CA THR A 17 4.38 -24.07 17.21
C THR A 17 3.90 -23.00 16.21
N ALA A 18 2.80 -22.33 16.52
CA ALA A 18 2.42 -21.12 15.78
C ALA A 18 3.55 -20.11 15.94
N MET A 19 4.19 -19.73 14.84
CA MET A 19 5.16 -18.64 14.82
C MET A 19 4.43 -17.38 15.31
N ALA A 20 4.93 -16.78 16.36
CA ALA A 20 4.39 -15.52 16.88
C ALA A 20 4.69 -14.44 15.84
N GLN A 21 3.66 -14.01 15.13
CA GLN A 21 3.73 -12.86 14.22
C GLN A 21 3.81 -11.61 15.09
N ASP A 22 4.82 -10.76 14.86
CA ASP A 22 4.92 -9.49 15.58
C ASP A 22 3.69 -8.62 15.28
N ALA A 23 3.29 -7.79 16.25
CA ALA A 23 2.17 -6.88 16.05
C ALA A 23 2.47 -5.93 14.87
N PRO A 24 1.52 -5.69 13.95
CA PRO A 24 1.72 -4.80 12.82
C PRO A 24 2.18 -3.40 13.24
N ILE A 25 3.20 -2.86 12.58
CA ILE A 25 3.77 -1.55 12.84
C ILE A 25 2.95 -0.49 12.11
N PRO A 26 2.26 0.45 12.80
CA PRO A 26 1.47 1.46 12.13
C PRO A 26 2.37 2.48 11.43
N LEU A 27 2.10 2.76 10.15
CA LEU A 27 2.72 3.85 9.40
C LEU A 27 1.83 5.10 9.39
N PHE A 28 0.52 4.91 9.15
CA PHE A 28 -0.50 5.96 9.12
C PHE A 28 -1.84 5.39 9.56
N ASP A 29 -2.54 6.06 10.47
CA ASP A 29 -3.86 5.69 10.98
C ASP A 29 -4.87 6.84 10.99
N PHE A 30 -4.43 8.03 10.58
CA PHE A 30 -5.24 9.26 10.46
C PHE A 30 -5.93 9.76 11.73
N THR A 31 -5.52 9.28 12.90
CA THR A 31 -6.15 9.63 14.20
C THR A 31 -5.71 11.00 14.71
N GLU A 32 -4.51 11.45 14.35
CA GLU A 32 -3.94 12.70 14.78
C GLU A 32 -4.68 13.91 14.18
N ALA A 33 -4.79 14.99 14.97
CA ALA A 33 -5.49 16.20 14.56
C ALA A 33 -4.88 16.88 13.33
N ASP A 34 -3.58 16.68 13.09
CA ASP A 34 -2.85 17.23 11.97
C ASP A 34 -2.48 16.21 10.90
N ALA A 35 -3.13 15.01 10.91
CA ALA A 35 -2.89 13.96 9.93
C ALA A 35 -2.94 14.47 8.49
N ALA A 36 -3.85 15.39 8.16
CA ALA A 36 -3.94 15.99 6.83
C ALA A 36 -2.66 16.72 6.41
N LYS A 37 -1.91 17.30 7.35
CA LYS A 37 -0.66 18.02 7.07
C LYS A 37 0.47 17.08 6.59
N GLN A 38 0.33 15.80 6.86
CA GLN A 38 1.30 14.77 6.45
C GLN A 38 1.11 14.32 4.99
N TRP A 39 0.09 14.81 4.30
CA TRP A 39 -0.28 14.36 2.97
C TRP A 39 -0.39 15.51 1.97
N GLN A 40 -0.35 15.18 0.69
CA GLN A 40 -0.55 16.10 -0.42
C GLN A 40 -1.16 15.39 -1.62
N ALA A 41 -1.99 16.11 -2.37
CA ALA A 41 -2.46 15.65 -3.68
C ALA A 41 -1.45 16.06 -4.75
N VAL A 42 -1.14 15.14 -5.68
CA VAL A 42 -0.29 15.39 -6.85
C VAL A 42 -0.97 14.79 -8.07
N ASN A 43 -1.44 15.64 -8.97
CA ASN A 43 -2.20 15.26 -10.15
C ASN A 43 -1.41 15.50 -11.43
N ASP A 44 -1.96 15.06 -12.56
CA ASP A 44 -1.37 15.20 -13.88
C ASP A 44 -1.24 16.63 -14.38
N GLY A 45 -1.79 17.62 -13.67
CA GLY A 45 -1.55 19.04 -13.93
C GLY A 45 -0.08 19.44 -13.98
N VAL A 46 0.81 18.69 -13.30
CA VAL A 46 2.28 18.86 -13.39
C VAL A 46 2.84 18.57 -14.79
N MET A 47 2.02 17.93 -15.67
CA MET A 47 2.36 17.61 -17.06
C MET A 47 1.34 18.19 -18.05
N GLY A 48 0.48 19.11 -17.61
CA GLY A 48 -0.54 19.74 -18.45
C GLY A 48 -1.90 19.02 -18.49
N GLY A 49 -2.07 17.91 -17.76
CA GLY A 49 -3.36 17.24 -17.58
C GLY A 49 -4.35 18.08 -16.77
N VAL A 50 -5.58 17.65 -16.71
CA VAL A 50 -6.67 18.36 -16.02
C VAL A 50 -7.46 17.47 -15.05
N SER A 51 -6.85 16.41 -14.56
CA SER A 51 -7.43 15.59 -13.49
C SER A 51 -7.47 16.36 -12.17
N GLU A 52 -8.55 16.20 -11.42
CA GLU A 52 -8.73 16.81 -10.11
C GLU A 52 -8.81 15.73 -9.02
N GLY A 53 -7.67 15.40 -8.40
CA GLY A 53 -7.60 14.56 -7.21
C GLY A 53 -7.48 15.43 -5.96
N LYS A 54 -8.26 15.10 -4.94
CA LYS A 54 -8.31 15.77 -3.64
C LYS A 54 -8.36 14.73 -2.54
N PHE A 55 -8.03 15.13 -1.32
CA PHE A 55 -8.22 14.28 -0.15
C PHE A 55 -8.72 15.09 1.05
N LYS A 56 -9.29 14.41 2.02
CA LYS A 56 -9.64 14.94 3.33
C LYS A 56 -9.53 13.85 4.38
N ILE A 57 -9.32 14.22 5.62
CA ILE A 57 -9.50 13.31 6.75
C ILE A 57 -10.94 13.45 7.22
N THR A 58 -11.64 12.32 7.35
CA THR A 58 -13.04 12.26 7.76
C THR A 58 -13.18 12.26 9.28
N ASP A 59 -14.40 12.48 9.78
CA ASP A 59 -14.70 12.36 11.22
C ASP A 59 -14.47 10.93 11.74
N ALA A 60 -14.60 9.93 10.87
CA ALA A 60 -14.31 8.53 11.15
C ALA A 60 -12.80 8.20 11.20
N LYS A 61 -11.92 9.21 11.11
CA LYS A 61 -10.46 9.04 11.11
C LYS A 61 -9.96 8.16 9.96
N THR A 62 -10.58 8.32 8.80
CA THR A 62 -10.11 7.73 7.54
C THR A 62 -9.66 8.83 6.60
N MET A 63 -8.78 8.53 5.66
CA MET A 63 -8.48 9.44 4.56
C MET A 63 -9.39 9.10 3.37
N GLU A 64 -10.23 10.04 2.94
CA GLU A 64 -10.97 9.94 1.70
C GLU A 64 -10.15 10.60 0.57
N PHE A 65 -9.75 9.81 -0.44
CA PHE A 65 -9.12 10.26 -1.68
C PHE A 65 -10.15 10.20 -2.80
N PHE A 66 -10.44 11.33 -3.43
CA PHE A 66 -11.55 11.45 -4.36
C PHE A 66 -11.30 12.54 -5.41
N GLY A 67 -12.11 12.54 -6.46
CA GLY A 67 -12.02 13.56 -7.51
C GLY A 67 -12.59 13.10 -8.85
N THR A 68 -12.04 13.67 -9.92
CA THR A 68 -12.40 13.33 -11.30
C THR A 68 -11.12 13.09 -12.11
N LEU A 69 -10.97 11.91 -12.68
CA LEU A 69 -9.89 11.59 -13.60
C LEU A 69 -10.26 12.09 -15.01
N SER A 70 -9.35 12.79 -15.64
CA SER A 70 -9.47 13.24 -17.03
C SER A 70 -8.34 12.65 -17.88
N LEU A 71 -8.65 12.29 -19.12
CA LEU A 71 -7.67 11.83 -20.10
C LEU A 71 -7.28 12.94 -21.08
N ALA A 72 -7.83 14.13 -20.93
CA ALA A 72 -7.49 15.28 -21.77
C ALA A 72 -6.03 15.69 -21.59
N ASN A 73 -5.45 16.29 -22.63
CA ASN A 73 -4.09 16.82 -22.65
C ASN A 73 -3.01 15.80 -22.28
N ASN A 74 -3.18 14.52 -22.67
CA ASN A 74 -2.31 13.41 -22.26
C ASN A 74 -2.21 13.22 -20.73
N GLY A 75 -3.20 13.70 -19.99
CA GLY A 75 -3.37 13.44 -18.57
C GLY A 75 -3.75 11.97 -18.29
N GLY A 76 -4.27 11.70 -17.14
CA GLY A 76 -4.79 10.37 -16.79
C GLY A 76 -4.27 9.83 -15.48
N PHE A 77 -3.85 10.71 -14.54
CA PHE A 77 -3.63 10.28 -13.17
C PHE A 77 -4.02 11.33 -12.13
N ALA A 78 -4.44 10.82 -10.98
CA ALA A 78 -4.54 11.57 -9.75
C ALA A 78 -3.84 10.76 -8.64
N SER A 79 -3.18 11.41 -7.71
CA SER A 79 -2.54 10.73 -6.59
C SER A 79 -2.61 11.51 -5.29
N VAL A 80 -2.57 10.76 -4.18
CA VAL A 80 -2.34 11.29 -2.84
C VAL A 80 -1.08 10.65 -2.28
N ARG A 81 -0.19 11.45 -1.70
CA ARG A 81 1.13 11.01 -1.24
C ARG A 81 1.42 11.55 0.15
N SER A 82 2.04 10.73 1.00
CA SER A 82 2.57 11.24 2.26
C SER A 82 3.73 12.19 2.00
N LYS A 83 3.96 13.13 2.91
CA LYS A 83 5.24 13.86 2.97
C LYS A 83 6.36 12.89 3.34
N ALA A 84 7.57 13.25 2.95
CA ALA A 84 8.74 12.43 3.25
C ALA A 84 8.96 12.31 4.76
N LYS A 85 9.09 11.07 5.22
CA LYS A 85 9.50 10.72 6.58
C LYS A 85 10.22 9.38 6.56
N LYS A 86 10.94 9.05 7.63
CA LYS A 86 11.50 7.71 7.79
C LYS A 86 10.36 6.71 7.98
N LEU A 87 10.32 5.66 7.18
CA LEU A 87 9.28 4.62 7.25
C LEU A 87 9.74 3.35 7.97
N ASP A 88 11.03 3.24 8.29
CA ASP A 88 11.65 2.08 8.96
C ASP A 88 11.30 0.73 8.34
N LEU A 89 11.22 0.69 7.00
CA LEU A 89 10.98 -0.53 6.26
C LEU A 89 12.22 -1.42 6.26
N GLU A 90 12.00 -2.74 6.33
CA GLU A 90 13.05 -3.75 6.22
C GLU A 90 12.78 -4.69 5.05
N LYS A 91 13.83 -5.37 4.59
CA LYS A 91 13.68 -6.38 3.55
C LYS A 91 12.80 -7.53 4.07
N GLY A 92 11.83 -7.94 3.27
CA GLY A 92 10.86 -8.97 3.65
C GLY A 92 9.59 -8.43 4.31
N ASP A 93 9.52 -7.13 4.60
CA ASP A 93 8.28 -6.52 5.11
C ASP A 93 7.13 -6.67 4.10
N THR A 94 5.92 -6.75 4.64
CA THR A 94 4.67 -6.68 3.89
C THR A 94 3.92 -5.40 4.26
N LEU A 95 3.62 -4.56 3.27
CA LEU A 95 2.69 -3.45 3.47
C LEU A 95 1.26 -3.98 3.50
N VAL A 96 0.54 -3.57 4.53
CA VAL A 96 -0.89 -3.89 4.68
C VAL A 96 -1.67 -2.60 4.77
N THR A 97 -2.73 -2.49 4.02
CA THR A 97 -3.62 -1.32 4.05
C THR A 97 -5.07 -1.75 4.02
N LYS A 98 -5.91 -1.05 4.80
CA LYS A 98 -7.37 -1.27 4.77
C LYS A 98 -8.02 -0.15 3.99
N VAL A 99 -8.68 -0.52 2.90
CA VAL A 99 -9.27 0.41 1.94
C VAL A 99 -10.69 0.03 1.58
N LYS A 100 -11.48 1.06 1.22
CA LYS A 100 -12.81 0.90 0.62
C LYS A 100 -12.86 1.75 -0.64
N GLY A 101 -13.01 1.14 -1.78
CA GLY A 101 -12.97 1.82 -3.07
C GLY A 101 -14.28 1.79 -3.82
N ASP A 102 -14.21 2.24 -5.06
CA ASP A 102 -15.32 2.34 -6.01
C ASP A 102 -15.34 1.20 -7.04
N GLY A 103 -14.49 0.18 -6.87
CA GLY A 103 -14.30 -0.93 -7.78
C GLY A 103 -13.25 -0.66 -8.86
N ARG A 104 -12.59 0.51 -8.84
CA ARG A 104 -11.48 0.84 -9.75
C ARG A 104 -10.17 0.23 -9.26
N GLU A 105 -9.21 0.13 -10.17
CA GLU A 105 -7.85 -0.31 -9.89
C GLU A 105 -6.98 0.91 -9.54
N TYR A 106 -6.42 0.88 -8.34
CA TYR A 106 -5.45 1.86 -7.87
C TYR A 106 -4.05 1.25 -7.82
N THR A 107 -3.03 2.06 -7.63
CA THR A 107 -1.69 1.59 -7.29
C THR A 107 -1.27 2.13 -5.93
N LEU A 108 -0.72 1.25 -5.09
CA LEU A 108 0.05 1.61 -3.91
C LEU A 108 1.48 1.92 -4.37
N ASN A 109 2.02 3.06 -3.97
CA ASN A 109 3.32 3.54 -4.41
C ASN A 109 4.24 3.78 -3.23
N LEU A 110 5.49 3.38 -3.38
CA LEU A 110 6.60 3.75 -2.53
C LEU A 110 7.52 4.69 -3.29
N TYR A 111 7.81 5.85 -2.70
CA TYR A 111 8.62 6.89 -3.33
C TYR A 111 9.99 6.97 -2.65
N PRO A 112 11.08 6.72 -3.42
CA PRO A 112 12.44 6.95 -2.94
C PRO A 112 12.72 8.43 -2.71
N ASN A 113 13.50 8.76 -1.68
CA ASN A 113 14.00 10.11 -1.44
C ASN A 113 15.20 10.41 -2.36
N ARG A 114 14.95 10.51 -3.66
CA ARG A 114 15.99 10.82 -4.67
C ARG A 114 15.58 12.03 -5.50
N SER A 115 16.41 13.04 -5.53
CA SER A 115 16.16 14.27 -6.29
C SER A 115 16.26 14.13 -7.81
N ARG A 116 16.73 13.00 -8.34
CA ARG A 116 17.04 12.83 -9.78
C ARG A 116 16.38 11.65 -10.48
N THR A 117 15.57 10.85 -9.78
CA THR A 117 14.89 9.70 -10.41
C THR A 117 13.39 9.85 -10.32
N ALA A 118 12.74 10.05 -11.46
CA ALA A 118 11.29 10.14 -11.56
C ALA A 118 10.64 8.74 -11.60
N PHE A 119 10.98 7.85 -10.66
CA PHE A 119 10.31 6.56 -10.55
C PHE A 119 9.73 6.35 -9.14
N SER A 120 8.76 5.47 -9.04
CA SER A 120 8.24 4.92 -7.80
C SER A 120 8.17 3.40 -7.90
N TYR A 121 8.28 2.71 -6.79
CA TYR A 121 7.91 1.30 -6.73
C TYR A 121 6.39 1.20 -6.61
N ARG A 122 5.75 0.36 -7.42
CA ARG A 122 4.29 0.28 -7.54
C ARG A 122 3.79 -1.13 -7.41
N ALA A 123 2.67 -1.28 -6.71
CA ALA A 123 1.89 -2.50 -6.66
C ALA A 123 0.41 -2.19 -6.93
N THR A 124 -0.29 -3.13 -7.55
CA THR A 124 -1.70 -2.97 -7.88
C THR A 124 -2.59 -3.18 -6.65
N VAL A 125 -3.60 -2.34 -6.51
CA VAL A 125 -4.66 -2.44 -5.49
C VAL A 125 -6.00 -2.50 -6.21
N GLN A 126 -6.55 -3.69 -6.38
CA GLN A 126 -7.89 -3.86 -6.91
C GLN A 126 -8.90 -3.64 -5.79
N THR A 127 -9.69 -2.57 -5.89
CA THR A 127 -10.73 -2.30 -4.91
C THR A 127 -12.04 -3.01 -5.25
N LYS A 128 -12.90 -3.14 -4.24
CA LYS A 128 -14.30 -3.55 -4.41
C LYS A 128 -15.19 -2.36 -4.12
N LYS A 129 -16.28 -2.24 -4.87
CA LYS A 129 -17.20 -1.10 -4.71
C LYS A 129 -17.89 -1.16 -3.36
N ASP A 130 -17.70 -0.07 -2.58
CA ASP A 130 -18.31 0.15 -1.25
C ASP A 130 -18.00 -0.94 -0.20
N GLU A 131 -16.98 -1.78 -0.42
CA GLU A 131 -16.56 -2.85 0.49
C GLU A 131 -15.19 -2.52 1.09
N TRP A 132 -15.04 -2.66 2.41
CA TRP A 132 -13.74 -2.63 3.08
C TRP A 132 -12.98 -3.91 2.82
N ILE A 133 -11.76 -3.78 2.33
CA ILE A 133 -10.83 -4.89 2.11
C ILE A 133 -9.48 -4.58 2.75
N GLU A 134 -8.78 -5.61 3.20
CA GLU A 134 -7.37 -5.53 3.53
C GLU A 134 -6.55 -6.01 2.33
N VAL A 135 -5.61 -5.18 1.92
CA VAL A 135 -4.69 -5.48 0.83
C VAL A 135 -3.30 -5.65 1.43
N ARG A 136 -2.68 -6.78 1.15
CA ARG A 136 -1.34 -7.17 1.63
C ARG A 136 -0.41 -7.21 0.43
N VAL A 137 0.68 -6.48 0.50
CA VAL A 137 1.66 -6.40 -0.60
C VAL A 137 3.07 -6.58 -0.02
N PRO A 138 3.68 -7.75 -0.18
CA PRO A 138 5.10 -7.96 0.10
C PRO A 138 5.97 -6.97 -0.67
N LEU A 139 7.06 -6.49 -0.07
CA LEU A 139 7.93 -5.49 -0.71
C LEU A 139 8.57 -6.00 -2.02
N ASP A 140 8.72 -7.30 -2.18
CA ASP A 140 9.26 -7.91 -3.41
C ASP A 140 8.25 -7.94 -4.59
N GLU A 141 6.96 -7.73 -4.34
CA GLU A 141 5.95 -7.57 -5.38
C GLU A 141 5.90 -6.16 -5.98
N PHE A 142 6.59 -5.19 -5.36
CA PHE A 142 6.64 -3.85 -5.90
C PHE A 142 7.60 -3.74 -7.08
N VAL A 143 7.14 -3.13 -8.16
CA VAL A 143 7.89 -2.93 -9.40
C VAL A 143 8.24 -1.46 -9.59
N ALA A 144 9.52 -1.16 -9.78
CA ALA A 144 9.97 0.20 -10.11
C ALA A 144 9.41 0.64 -11.46
N THR A 145 8.71 1.78 -11.48
CA THR A 145 8.00 2.26 -12.66
C THR A 145 8.15 3.78 -12.81
N SER A 146 8.48 4.24 -14.00
CA SER A 146 8.55 5.65 -14.37
C SER A 146 7.67 5.90 -15.58
N PHE A 147 6.74 6.86 -15.50
CA PHE A 147 5.79 7.19 -16.57
C PHE A 147 5.11 5.94 -17.19
N GLY A 148 4.71 4.99 -16.34
CA GLY A 148 4.06 3.74 -16.78
C GLY A 148 4.99 2.68 -17.38
N ARG A 149 6.32 2.91 -17.40
CA ARG A 149 7.33 1.97 -17.91
C ARG A 149 8.13 1.37 -16.77
N VAL A 150 8.37 0.06 -16.81
CA VAL A 150 9.22 -0.63 -15.83
C VAL A 150 10.66 -0.15 -15.93
N VAL A 151 11.25 0.20 -14.80
CA VAL A 151 12.66 0.62 -14.65
C VAL A 151 13.44 -0.56 -14.07
N ARG A 152 13.90 -1.45 -14.94
CA ARG A 152 14.55 -2.70 -14.52
C ARG A 152 15.84 -2.48 -13.72
N GLU A 153 16.58 -1.41 -14.04
CA GLU A 153 17.84 -1.06 -13.40
C GLU A 153 17.67 -0.63 -11.95
N ALA A 154 16.45 -0.26 -11.53
CA ALA A 154 16.17 0.09 -10.14
C ALA A 154 16.18 -1.13 -9.21
N GLY A 155 15.90 -2.32 -9.77
CA GLY A 155 15.85 -3.56 -9.00
C GLY A 155 14.72 -3.60 -7.97
N ALA A 156 14.91 -4.38 -6.92
CA ALA A 156 13.98 -4.49 -5.80
C ALA A 156 13.90 -3.20 -4.97
N VAL A 157 12.87 -3.10 -4.12
CA VAL A 157 12.70 -1.97 -3.21
C VAL A 157 13.93 -1.82 -2.32
N LYS A 158 14.52 -0.63 -2.35
CA LYS A 158 15.60 -0.22 -1.44
C LYS A 158 14.98 0.47 -0.24
N THR A 159 14.75 -0.30 0.81
CA THR A 159 13.97 0.13 1.97
C THR A 159 14.51 1.38 2.63
N GLU A 160 15.83 1.51 2.70
CA GLU A 160 16.55 2.65 3.26
C GLU A 160 16.35 3.96 2.46
N GLU A 161 15.97 3.85 1.18
CA GLU A 161 15.72 5.00 0.32
C GLU A 161 14.26 5.44 0.31
N VAL A 162 13.33 4.57 0.73
CA VAL A 162 11.90 4.87 0.71
C VAL A 162 11.54 5.84 1.84
N SER A 163 10.95 6.96 1.47
CA SER A 163 10.58 8.01 2.43
C SER A 163 9.11 8.42 2.36
N SER A 164 8.36 7.92 1.38
CA SER A 164 6.97 8.32 1.19
C SER A 164 6.16 7.18 0.59
N VAL A 165 4.90 7.09 0.99
CA VAL A 165 3.91 6.15 0.46
C VAL A 165 2.72 6.92 -0.10
N GLY A 166 1.99 6.34 -1.03
CA GLY A 166 0.78 6.97 -1.55
C GLY A 166 -0.04 6.07 -2.45
N PHE A 167 -1.19 6.58 -2.83
CA PHE A 167 -2.08 5.92 -3.77
C PHE A 167 -2.21 6.75 -5.04
N LEU A 168 -2.30 6.07 -6.17
CA LEU A 168 -2.49 6.69 -7.46
C LEU A 168 -3.61 5.96 -8.20
N LEU A 169 -4.51 6.73 -8.80
CA LEU A 169 -5.43 6.27 -9.81
C LEU A 169 -4.92 6.65 -11.18
N GLY A 170 -4.75 5.67 -12.05
CA GLY A 170 -4.25 5.85 -13.42
C GLY A 170 -4.72 4.73 -14.35
N ASP A 171 -5.92 4.22 -14.14
CA ASP A 171 -6.52 3.08 -14.81
C ASP A 171 -7.04 3.39 -16.22
N LYS A 172 -6.77 4.60 -16.73
CA LYS A 172 -7.20 5.10 -18.06
C LYS A 172 -8.70 5.16 -18.26
N LYS A 173 -9.48 5.29 -17.19
CA LYS A 173 -10.94 5.46 -17.23
C LYS A 173 -11.26 6.86 -16.71
N ALA A 174 -11.70 7.77 -17.58
CA ALA A 174 -12.16 9.10 -17.16
C ALA A 174 -13.39 9.01 -16.27
N GLY A 175 -13.60 10.01 -15.43
CA GLY A 175 -14.77 10.13 -14.59
C GLY A 175 -14.46 10.21 -13.09
N PRO A 176 -15.51 10.26 -12.26
CA PRO A 176 -15.36 10.37 -10.82
C PRO A 176 -14.72 9.14 -10.22
N PHE A 177 -14.02 9.36 -9.09
CA PHE A 177 -13.43 8.27 -8.31
C PHE A 177 -13.47 8.59 -6.82
N LYS A 178 -13.44 7.53 -6.02
CA LYS A 178 -13.38 7.63 -4.58
C LYS A 178 -12.80 6.37 -3.95
N MET A 179 -11.86 6.57 -3.03
CA MET A 179 -11.31 5.53 -2.17
C MET A 179 -11.13 6.08 -0.75
N GLU A 180 -11.56 5.31 0.24
CA GLU A 180 -11.26 5.57 1.66
C GLU A 180 -10.13 4.65 2.12
N ILE A 181 -9.22 5.19 2.91
CA ILE A 181 -8.10 4.47 3.52
C ILE A 181 -8.24 4.62 5.03
N GLU A 182 -8.35 3.51 5.76
CA GLU A 182 -8.47 3.52 7.22
C GLU A 182 -7.09 3.57 7.88
N TRP A 183 -6.15 2.79 7.37
CA TRP A 183 -4.77 2.77 7.86
C TRP A 183 -3.81 2.13 6.85
N ILE A 184 -2.52 2.37 7.07
CA ILE A 184 -1.39 1.71 6.40
C ILE A 184 -0.45 1.21 7.49
N LYS A 185 -0.08 -0.08 7.45
CA LYS A 185 0.78 -0.76 8.42
C LYS A 185 1.86 -1.57 7.72
N VAL A 186 2.86 -1.97 8.48
CA VAL A 186 3.88 -2.95 8.08
C VAL A 186 3.71 -4.18 8.92
N GLU A 187 3.73 -5.34 8.30
CA GLU A 187 3.92 -6.63 8.94
C GLU A 187 5.31 -7.14 8.63
N ARG A 188 5.95 -7.66 9.66
CA ARG A 188 7.31 -8.19 9.60
C ARG A 188 7.30 -9.61 10.10
N GLU A 189 7.78 -10.53 9.24
CA GLU A 189 8.02 -11.92 9.63
C GLU A 189 9.45 -12.01 10.22
N LYS A 190 9.57 -12.73 11.35
CA LYS A 190 10.87 -13.04 11.96
C LYS A 190 11.48 -14.28 11.36
#